data_8ac375b3d67faaef0d0d43325b50a7a5
#
_entry.id   8ac375b3d67faaef0d0d43325b50a7a5
#
_cell.length_a   1.000
_cell.length_b   1.000
_cell.length_c   1.000
_cell.angle_alpha   90.00
_cell.angle_beta   90.00
_cell.angle_gamma   90.00
#
_symmetry.space_group_name_H-M   'P 1'
#
loop_
_entity.id
_entity.type
_entity.pdbx_description
1 polymer ?
#
loop_
_entity_poly.entity_id
_entity_poly.type
_entity_poly.pdbx_seq_one_letter_code
_entity_poly.pdbx_strand_id
1 'polypeptide(L)'
;GKVTIAAEGPMRRPNGLCFSPDFKRLYVVDTGATDGPGNPANIIVFDVKDTKLSNPKVFADFAPGFTDGIRCDTDGNVWCGWGWGGMDTNGVRVHHPDGTLLAFLHTPEVIANLCFGGTKRNRLFMCGSTSIYALYVNAVGAALS
;
A
#
# COMPACT_ATOMS: atom_id res chain seq x y z
N GLY A 1 -7.19 -18.11 20.05
CA GLY A 1 -6.80 -18.68 18.75
C GLY A 1 -5.32 -19.01 18.71
N LYS A 2 -4.92 -19.83 17.72
CA LYS A 2 -3.49 -20.18 17.51
C LYS A 2 -2.90 -19.27 16.46
N VAL A 3 -1.76 -18.63 16.74
CA VAL A 3 -0.98 -17.87 15.77
C VAL A 3 -0.22 -18.85 14.87
N THR A 4 -0.32 -18.65 13.55
CA THR A 4 0.38 -19.45 12.52
C THR A 4 1.01 -18.54 11.49
N ILE A 5 2.04 -19.02 10.80
CA ILE A 5 2.63 -18.33 9.67
C ILE A 5 1.68 -18.50 8.47
N ALA A 6 1.25 -17.38 7.85
CA ALA A 6 0.39 -17.37 6.68
C ALA A 6 1.18 -17.50 5.37
N ALA A 7 2.37 -16.92 5.29
CA ALA A 7 3.30 -17.04 4.17
C ALA A 7 4.75 -16.83 4.64
N GLU A 8 5.68 -17.52 3.99
CA GLU A 8 7.13 -17.32 4.10
C GLU A 8 7.67 -16.89 2.74
N GLY A 9 8.52 -15.80 2.70
CA GLY A 9 9.05 -15.28 1.45
C GLY A 9 8.00 -14.97 0.36
N PRO A 10 8.38 -14.33 -0.72
CA PRO A 10 9.70 -13.74 -1.03
C PRO A 10 9.98 -12.37 -0.40
N MET A 11 9.30 -12.01 0.66
CA MET A 11 9.45 -10.71 1.35
C MET A 11 10.67 -10.72 2.29
N ARG A 12 11.35 -9.56 2.34
CA ARG A 12 12.45 -9.32 3.26
C ARG A 12 11.99 -8.62 4.55
N ARG A 13 11.17 -7.57 4.40
CA ARG A 13 10.63 -6.77 5.50
C ARG A 13 9.14 -6.46 5.25
N PRO A 14 8.25 -7.43 5.49
CA PRO A 14 6.83 -7.18 5.35
C PRO A 14 6.37 -6.06 6.29
N ASN A 15 5.60 -5.09 5.74
CA ASN A 15 5.12 -3.91 6.44
C ASN A 15 3.62 -3.74 6.23
N GLY A 16 3.15 -2.66 5.58
CA GLY A 16 1.75 -2.41 5.32
C GLY A 16 1.09 -3.50 4.47
N LEU A 17 -0.18 -3.79 4.75
CA LEU A 17 -0.93 -4.77 3.98
C LEU A 17 -2.41 -4.37 3.84
N CYS A 18 -3.04 -4.79 2.74
CA CYS A 18 -4.48 -4.66 2.55
C CYS A 18 -5.00 -5.75 1.60
N PHE A 19 -6.28 -6.10 1.77
CA PHE A 19 -6.97 -6.96 0.83
C PHE A 19 -7.57 -6.18 -0.33
N SER A 20 -7.73 -6.83 -1.49
CA SER A 20 -8.63 -6.36 -2.54
C SER A 20 -10.08 -6.35 -2.02
N PRO A 21 -10.99 -5.54 -2.62
CA PRO A 21 -12.38 -5.44 -2.17
C PRO A 21 -13.15 -6.78 -2.18
N ASP A 22 -12.76 -7.70 -3.05
CA ASP A 22 -13.35 -9.05 -3.17
C ASP A 22 -12.63 -10.11 -2.31
N PHE A 23 -11.62 -9.70 -1.52
CA PHE A 23 -10.79 -10.55 -0.66
C PHE A 23 -10.02 -11.67 -1.40
N LYS A 24 -9.89 -11.61 -2.73
CA LYS A 24 -9.16 -12.63 -3.51
C LYS A 24 -7.69 -12.33 -3.67
N ARG A 25 -7.24 -11.14 -3.31
CA ARG A 25 -5.84 -10.72 -3.32
C ARG A 25 -5.44 -10.11 -1.99
N LEU A 26 -4.22 -10.39 -1.56
CA LEU A 26 -3.56 -9.70 -0.45
C LEU A 26 -2.33 -8.99 -0.99
N TYR A 27 -2.27 -7.69 -0.81
CA TYR A 27 -1.10 -6.86 -1.11
C TYR A 27 -0.29 -6.69 0.17
N VAL A 28 1.02 -6.92 0.08
CA VAL A 28 1.94 -6.77 1.21
C VAL A 28 3.14 -5.95 0.77
N VAL A 29 3.40 -4.87 1.47
CA VAL A 29 4.56 -4.02 1.25
C VAL A 29 5.82 -4.74 1.72
N ASP A 30 6.89 -4.68 0.92
CA ASP A 30 8.23 -5.05 1.34
C ASP A 30 9.14 -3.81 1.41
N THR A 31 9.53 -3.43 2.62
CA THR A 31 10.45 -2.33 2.90
C THR A 31 11.90 -2.80 3.07
N GLY A 32 12.29 -3.85 2.39
CA GLY A 32 13.65 -4.41 2.44
C GLY A 32 14.75 -3.39 2.11
N ALA A 33 14.45 -2.36 1.31
CA ALA A 33 15.35 -1.25 0.99
C ALA A 33 15.91 -0.53 2.23
N THR A 34 15.22 -0.60 3.38
CA THR A 34 15.71 -0.07 4.66
C THR A 34 16.93 -0.82 5.21
N ASP A 35 17.22 -2.02 4.71
CA ASP A 35 18.41 -2.80 5.05
C ASP A 35 19.63 -2.46 4.18
N GLY A 36 19.48 -1.56 3.22
CA GLY A 36 20.55 -1.08 2.37
C GLY A 36 20.27 -1.21 0.87
N PRO A 37 21.19 -0.69 0.04
CA PRO A 37 21.00 -0.68 -1.43
C PRO A 37 20.84 -2.08 -2.03
N GLY A 38 20.02 -2.18 -3.08
CA GLY A 38 19.79 -3.43 -3.81
C GLY A 38 18.73 -4.35 -3.18
N ASN A 39 18.22 -4.00 -2.00
CA ASN A 39 17.10 -4.72 -1.40
C ASN A 39 15.74 -4.20 -1.93
N PRO A 40 14.67 -5.02 -1.86
CA PRO A 40 13.38 -4.68 -2.45
C PRO A 40 12.72 -3.47 -1.79
N ALA A 41 12.09 -2.63 -2.63
CA ALA A 41 11.18 -1.56 -2.25
C ALA A 41 9.91 -1.74 -3.10
N ASN A 42 9.12 -2.77 -2.83
CA ASN A 42 8.01 -3.14 -3.69
C ASN A 42 6.78 -3.59 -2.89
N ILE A 43 5.72 -3.86 -3.60
CA ILE A 43 4.54 -4.56 -3.06
C ILE A 43 4.48 -5.94 -3.70
N ILE A 44 4.32 -6.96 -2.87
CA ILE A 44 4.03 -8.33 -3.29
C ILE A 44 2.51 -8.54 -3.22
N VAL A 45 1.93 -9.11 -4.28
CA VAL A 45 0.54 -9.53 -4.30
C VAL A 45 0.47 -11.06 -4.24
N PHE A 46 -0.40 -11.56 -3.37
CA PHE A 46 -0.74 -12.98 -3.23
C PHE A 46 -2.17 -13.22 -3.72
N ASP A 47 -2.40 -14.37 -4.34
CA ASP A 47 -3.75 -14.90 -4.49
C ASP A 47 -4.22 -15.47 -3.16
N VAL A 48 -5.48 -15.21 -2.81
CA VAL A 48 -6.12 -15.66 -1.57
C VAL A 48 -7.21 -16.66 -1.90
N LYS A 49 -7.12 -17.86 -1.33
CA LYS A 49 -8.18 -18.85 -1.40
C LYS A 49 -8.40 -19.44 -0.01
N ASP A 50 -9.59 -19.26 0.51
CA ASP A 50 -9.95 -19.60 1.89
C ASP A 50 -8.99 -18.92 2.88
N THR A 51 -8.13 -19.67 3.55
CA THR A 51 -7.11 -19.16 4.49
C THR A 51 -5.68 -19.24 3.94
N LYS A 52 -5.51 -19.58 2.65
CA LYS A 52 -4.20 -19.82 2.04
C LYS A 52 -3.79 -18.68 1.13
N LEU A 53 -2.51 -18.28 1.24
CA LEU A 53 -1.84 -17.38 0.32
C LEU A 53 -1.01 -18.20 -0.67
N SER A 54 -1.07 -17.80 -1.95
CA SER A 54 -0.36 -18.49 -3.03
C SER A 54 0.08 -17.53 -4.13
N ASN A 55 0.91 -17.99 -5.07
CA ASN A 55 1.32 -17.27 -6.29
C ASN A 55 1.87 -15.87 -6.02
N PRO A 56 2.86 -15.67 -5.12
CA PRO A 56 3.41 -14.35 -4.86
C PRO A 56 4.03 -13.75 -6.12
N LYS A 57 3.71 -12.48 -6.40
CA LYS A 57 4.26 -11.72 -7.54
C LYS A 57 4.56 -10.30 -7.10
N VAL A 58 5.57 -9.67 -7.72
CA VAL A 58 5.76 -8.23 -7.59
C VAL A 58 4.58 -7.52 -8.26
N PHE A 59 3.88 -6.70 -7.50
CA PHE A 59 2.77 -5.89 -7.97
C PHE A 59 3.24 -4.55 -8.54
N ALA A 60 4.08 -3.83 -7.78
CA ALA A 60 4.65 -2.54 -8.17
C ALA A 60 5.97 -2.30 -7.44
N ASP A 61 6.88 -1.55 -8.10
CA ASP A 61 8.14 -1.09 -7.55
C ASP A 61 8.04 0.37 -7.10
N PHE A 62 8.71 0.71 -6.02
CA PHE A 62 8.65 2.02 -5.39
C PHE A 62 10.01 2.73 -5.26
N ALA A 63 11.07 2.18 -5.83
CA ALA A 63 12.35 2.87 -5.88
C ALA A 63 12.28 4.16 -6.75
N PRO A 64 12.97 5.25 -6.40
CA PRO A 64 13.69 5.46 -5.15
C PRO A 64 12.71 5.68 -3.98
N GLY A 65 13.10 5.32 -2.76
CA GLY A 65 12.25 5.33 -1.58
C GLY A 65 11.46 4.02 -1.45
N PHE A 66 10.42 4.04 -0.67
CA PHE A 66 9.55 2.88 -0.42
C PHE A 66 8.15 3.32 0.02
N THR A 67 7.20 2.39 -0.04
CA THR A 67 5.85 2.58 0.51
C THR A 67 5.76 1.96 1.90
N ASP A 68 4.75 2.37 2.67
CA ASP A 68 4.53 1.89 4.04
C ASP A 68 3.07 1.44 4.21
N GLY A 69 2.16 2.30 4.63
CA GLY A 69 0.73 1.98 4.72
C GLY A 69 0.04 2.00 3.36
N ILE A 70 -0.84 1.03 3.12
CA ILE A 70 -1.60 0.89 1.87
C ILE A 70 -3.07 0.61 2.12
N ARG A 71 -3.95 1.01 1.20
CA ARG A 71 -5.40 0.73 1.23
C ARG A 71 -5.94 0.53 -0.18
N CYS A 72 -6.99 -0.28 -0.30
CA CYS A 72 -7.76 -0.39 -1.56
C CYS A 72 -8.98 0.54 -1.56
N ASP A 73 -9.35 1.02 -2.75
CA ASP A 73 -10.67 1.58 -3.00
C ASP A 73 -11.65 0.51 -3.53
N THR A 74 -12.91 0.88 -3.75
CA THR A 74 -13.95 -0.05 -4.22
C THR A 74 -13.73 -0.57 -5.63
N ASP A 75 -12.94 0.13 -6.45
CA ASP A 75 -12.57 -0.28 -7.80
C ASP A 75 -11.35 -1.22 -7.79
N GLY A 76 -10.76 -1.46 -6.61
CA GLY A 76 -9.59 -2.32 -6.41
C GLY A 76 -8.27 -1.61 -6.63
N ASN A 77 -8.26 -0.29 -6.86
CA ASN A 77 -7.01 0.45 -6.95
C ASN A 77 -6.31 0.48 -5.58
N VAL A 78 -4.99 0.35 -5.59
CA VAL A 78 -4.16 0.35 -4.38
C VAL A 78 -3.56 1.73 -4.16
N TRP A 79 -3.92 2.35 -3.05
CA TRP A 79 -3.44 3.65 -2.59
C TRP A 79 -2.29 3.43 -1.63
N CYS A 80 -1.13 3.99 -1.94
CA CYS A 80 0.14 3.67 -1.31
C CYS A 80 0.77 4.95 -0.75
N GLY A 81 0.93 5.05 0.56
CA GLY A 81 1.76 6.09 1.18
C GLY A 81 3.22 5.88 0.77
N TRP A 82 3.90 6.94 0.29
CA TRP A 82 5.22 6.86 -0.32
C TRP A 82 6.13 7.99 0.13
N GLY A 83 7.45 7.71 0.13
CA GLY A 83 8.48 8.68 0.47
C GLY A 83 9.86 8.07 0.67
N TRP A 84 10.70 8.79 1.40
CA TRP A 84 12.09 8.42 1.78
C TRP A 84 13.07 8.28 0.60
N GLY A 85 12.67 8.63 -0.62
CA GLY A 85 13.54 8.68 -1.81
C GLY A 85 13.97 10.09 -2.22
N GLY A 86 13.66 11.09 -1.39
CA GLY A 86 13.83 12.52 -1.67
C GLY A 86 12.49 13.24 -1.69
N MET A 87 12.50 14.58 -1.71
CA MET A 87 11.27 15.38 -1.62
C MET A 87 10.27 15.08 -2.75
N ASP A 88 10.76 14.75 -3.93
CA ASP A 88 9.92 14.44 -5.10
C ASP A 88 9.17 13.10 -4.95
N THR A 89 9.52 12.29 -3.94
CA THR A 89 8.84 11.03 -3.66
C THR A 89 7.76 11.13 -2.58
N ASN A 90 7.59 12.32 -1.98
CA ASN A 90 6.63 12.49 -0.86
C ASN A 90 5.19 12.53 -1.37
N GLY A 91 4.37 11.58 -0.94
CA GLY A 91 2.97 11.59 -1.31
C GLY A 91 2.26 10.25 -1.28
N VAL A 92 1.25 10.14 -2.15
CA VAL A 92 0.47 8.92 -2.32
C VAL A 92 0.48 8.52 -3.79
N ARG A 93 0.94 7.31 -4.09
CA ARG A 93 0.77 6.68 -5.40
C ARG A 93 -0.52 5.88 -5.43
N VAL A 94 -1.24 5.94 -6.55
CA VAL A 94 -2.44 5.13 -6.80
C VAL A 94 -2.17 4.21 -7.96
N HIS A 95 -2.30 2.91 -7.73
CA HIS A 95 -2.07 1.88 -8.74
C HIS A 95 -3.36 1.13 -9.07
N HIS A 96 -3.60 0.91 -10.36
CA HIS A 96 -4.64 -0.01 -10.86
C HIS A 96 -4.34 -1.45 -10.39
N PRO A 97 -5.34 -2.35 -10.31
CA PRO A 97 -5.16 -3.75 -9.91
C PRO A 97 -4.15 -4.56 -10.73
N ASP A 98 -3.75 -4.10 -11.92
CA ASP A 98 -2.70 -4.70 -12.74
C ASP A 98 -1.27 -4.16 -12.44
N GLY A 99 -1.14 -3.20 -11.50
CA GLY A 99 0.12 -2.57 -11.14
C GLY A 99 0.41 -1.24 -11.85
N THR A 100 -0.38 -0.85 -12.85
CA THR A 100 -0.20 0.42 -13.58
C THR A 100 -0.38 1.62 -12.65
N LEU A 101 0.55 2.57 -12.66
CA LEU A 101 0.44 3.82 -11.93
C LEU A 101 -0.64 4.71 -12.56
N LEU A 102 -1.69 5.03 -11.80
CA LEU A 102 -2.80 5.90 -12.23
C LEU A 102 -2.61 7.35 -11.85
N ALA A 103 -2.11 7.60 -10.64
CA ALA A 103 -1.98 8.95 -10.10
C ALA A 103 -0.87 9.03 -9.05
N PHE A 104 -0.35 10.25 -8.88
CA PHE A 104 0.52 10.61 -7.78
C PHE A 104 0.02 11.91 -7.13
N LEU A 105 -0.27 11.84 -5.84
CA LEU A 105 -0.69 12.97 -5.01
C LEU A 105 0.52 13.46 -4.22
N HIS A 106 1.11 14.57 -4.62
CA HIS A 106 2.23 15.17 -3.89
C HIS A 106 1.80 15.72 -2.53
N THR A 107 2.63 15.50 -1.52
CA THR A 107 2.47 16.08 -0.18
C THR A 107 3.78 16.72 0.28
N PRO A 108 3.73 17.68 1.22
CA PRO A 108 4.95 18.32 1.76
C PRO A 108 5.86 17.35 2.52
N GLU A 109 5.33 16.23 3.01
CA GLU A 109 6.02 15.24 3.82
C GLU A 109 5.83 13.85 3.25
N VAL A 110 6.68 12.91 3.65
CA VAL A 110 6.46 11.48 3.39
C VAL A 110 5.13 11.03 4.00
N ILE A 111 4.44 10.10 3.37
CA ILE A 111 3.20 9.54 3.89
C ILE A 111 3.46 8.11 4.35
N ALA A 112 3.45 7.93 5.68
CA ALA A 112 3.67 6.61 6.30
C ALA A 112 2.41 5.75 6.31
N ASN A 113 1.22 6.34 6.43
CA ASN A 113 -0.03 5.57 6.44
C ASN A 113 -1.18 6.42 5.92
N LEU A 114 -2.25 5.75 5.50
CA LEU A 114 -3.45 6.41 5.00
C LEU A 114 -4.70 5.57 5.28
N CYS A 115 -5.84 6.24 5.34
CA CYS A 115 -7.13 5.57 5.41
C CYS A 115 -8.23 6.42 4.75
N PHE A 116 -9.25 5.75 4.25
CA PHE A 116 -10.48 6.40 3.81
C PHE A 116 -11.43 6.60 4.97
N GLY A 117 -12.02 7.78 5.09
CA GLY A 117 -12.94 8.14 6.15
C GLY A 117 -14.10 9.00 5.68
N GLY A 118 -14.91 9.41 6.67
CA GLY A 118 -16.17 10.12 6.44
C GLY A 118 -17.31 9.17 6.04
N THR A 119 -18.55 9.66 6.10
CA THR A 119 -19.75 8.85 5.84
C THR A 119 -19.77 8.23 4.45
N LYS A 120 -19.21 8.92 3.45
CA LYS A 120 -19.12 8.44 2.07
C LYS A 120 -17.81 7.69 1.78
N ARG A 121 -16.90 7.58 2.78
CA ARG A 121 -15.56 6.96 2.61
C ARG A 121 -14.76 7.50 1.41
N ASN A 122 -14.94 8.78 1.08
CA ASN A 122 -14.26 9.48 -0.01
C ASN A 122 -13.37 10.62 0.47
N ARG A 123 -13.06 10.65 1.77
CA ARG A 123 -12.07 11.55 2.33
C ARG A 123 -10.85 10.74 2.73
N LEU A 124 -9.75 10.94 2.01
CA LEU A 124 -8.47 10.30 2.30
C LEU A 124 -7.78 11.07 3.41
N PHE A 125 -7.44 10.39 4.50
CA PHE A 125 -6.59 10.88 5.58
C PHE A 125 -5.22 10.26 5.43
N MET A 126 -4.17 11.06 5.62
CA MET A 126 -2.78 10.68 5.37
C MET A 126 -1.92 11.11 6.56
N CYS A 127 -1.17 10.18 7.13
CA CYS A 127 -0.21 10.45 8.20
C CYS A 127 1.14 10.84 7.58
N GLY A 128 1.48 12.12 7.66
CA GLY A 128 2.82 12.63 7.39
C GLY A 128 3.75 12.47 8.59
N SER A 129 4.96 13.01 8.49
CA SER A 129 5.97 12.93 9.57
C SER A 129 5.52 13.71 10.80
N THR A 130 4.91 14.87 10.62
CA THR A 130 4.50 15.79 11.70
C THR A 130 3.04 16.21 11.62
N SER A 131 2.34 15.90 10.51
CA SER A 131 1.01 16.41 10.22
C SER A 131 0.07 15.31 9.77
N ILE A 132 -1.24 15.52 9.97
CA ILE A 132 -2.28 14.73 9.34
C ILE A 132 -2.89 15.55 8.22
N TYR A 133 -2.79 15.05 7.01
CA TYR A 133 -3.39 15.65 5.82
C TYR A 133 -4.73 15.00 5.52
N ALA A 134 -5.62 15.72 4.85
CA ALA A 134 -6.87 15.18 4.37
C ALA A 134 -7.25 15.77 3.01
N LEU A 135 -7.77 14.94 2.11
CA LEU A 135 -8.19 15.31 0.77
C LEU A 135 -9.51 14.60 0.41
N TYR A 136 -10.46 15.31 -0.16
CA TYR A 136 -11.60 14.66 -0.80
C TYR A 136 -11.19 14.13 -2.19
N VAL A 137 -11.53 12.90 -2.45
CA VAL A 137 -11.25 12.20 -3.70
C VAL A 137 -12.54 11.67 -4.32
N ASN A 138 -12.52 11.35 -5.63
CA ASN A 138 -13.68 10.72 -6.29
C ASN A 138 -13.79 9.22 -6.00
N ALA A 139 -12.68 8.60 -5.53
CA ALA A 139 -12.68 7.20 -5.14
C ALA A 139 -13.39 6.99 -3.80
N VAL A 140 -13.93 5.81 -3.61
CA VAL A 140 -14.55 5.36 -2.35
C VAL A 140 -13.71 4.25 -1.75
N GLY A 141 -13.25 4.41 -0.52
CA GLY A 141 -12.47 3.38 0.16
C GLY A 141 -13.23 2.07 0.30
N ALA A 142 -12.55 0.95 0.07
CA ALA A 142 -13.13 -0.36 0.32
C ALA A 142 -13.50 -0.52 1.81
N ALA A 143 -14.58 -1.23 2.09
CA ALA A 143 -14.93 -1.58 3.45
C ALA A 143 -13.94 -2.65 3.95
N LEU A 144 -13.38 -2.47 5.14
CA LEU A 144 -12.51 -3.48 5.80
C LEU A 144 -11.19 -3.82 5.05
N SER A 145 -10.66 -2.89 4.25
CA SER A 145 -9.33 -3.10 3.66
C SER A 145 -8.24 -2.50 4.54
#